data_45a5771158a9f8620f542b5ce7bbe3ea
#
_entry.id   45a5771158a9f8620f542b5ce7bbe3ea
#
_cell.length_a   1.000
_cell.length_b   1.000
_cell.length_c   1.000
_cell.angle_alpha   90.00
_cell.angle_beta   90.00
_cell.angle_gamma   90.00
#
_symmetry.space_group_name_H-M   'P 1'
#
loop_
_entity.id
_entity.type
_entity.pdbx_description
1 polymer ?
#
loop_
_entity_poly.entity_id
_entity_poly.type
_entity_poly.pdbx_seq_one_letter_code
_entity_poly.pdbx_strand_id
1 'polypeptide(L)'
;MGKNKLQRFKENERFPHLIQPHLESLLNNNVEIKGNWCKSLFNNDNPLILELGCGKGEYTVGLAEMYPCKNFIGVDIKGARLWRGAKVSYETGMKNVAFLRIRIDFIYACFENNEVDEMWCTFSDPHRGRRKNVTKRLTSSTFLKRYQSILKNNGIIHLKTDDPVLYGYTLDVIKHNKLPLLHDIPNIYDGNHGEVIPAIKTHYENKWLEEKRTIRYLRFTLPQNTKLSEPPLDENREGFIS
;
A
#
# COMPACT_ATOMS: atom_id res chain seq x y z
N MET A 1 -19.36 -18.74 8.96
CA MET A 1 -18.08 -18.10 9.27
C MET A 1 -17.32 -18.98 10.23
N GLY A 2 -16.06 -19.34 9.96
CA GLY A 2 -15.30 -20.22 10.85
C GLY A 2 -15.02 -19.56 12.21
N LYS A 3 -15.07 -20.35 13.30
CA LYS A 3 -14.81 -19.93 14.70
C LYS A 3 -13.56 -19.05 14.82
N ASN A 4 -12.48 -19.35 14.07
CA ASN A 4 -11.22 -18.60 14.06
C ASN A 4 -11.33 -17.15 13.53
N LYS A 5 -12.31 -16.82 12.67
CA LYS A 5 -12.47 -15.47 12.14
C LYS A 5 -13.07 -14.52 13.19
N LEU A 6 -14.06 -14.96 13.94
CA LEU A 6 -14.67 -14.17 15.02
C LEU A 6 -13.68 -13.93 16.17
N GLN A 7 -12.89 -14.95 16.50
CA GLN A 7 -11.83 -14.81 17.50
C GLN A 7 -10.81 -13.75 17.11
N ARG A 8 -10.34 -13.75 15.84
CA ARG A 8 -9.38 -12.74 15.34
C ARG A 8 -9.94 -11.32 15.41
N PHE A 9 -11.23 -11.13 15.15
CA PHE A 9 -11.86 -9.81 15.30
C PHE A 9 -11.87 -9.34 16.77
N LYS A 10 -12.17 -10.21 17.72
CA LYS A 10 -12.10 -9.90 19.17
C LYS A 10 -10.66 -9.60 19.63
N GLU A 11 -9.68 -10.32 19.09
CA GLU A 11 -8.27 -10.07 19.40
C GLU A 11 -7.79 -8.73 18.79
N ASN A 12 -8.28 -8.35 17.62
CA ASN A 12 -7.96 -7.06 17.00
C ASN A 12 -8.30 -5.85 17.88
N GLU A 13 -9.36 -5.96 18.70
CA GLU A 13 -9.78 -4.91 19.64
C GLU A 13 -8.77 -4.69 20.78
N ARG A 14 -7.88 -5.65 21.00
CA ARG A 14 -6.85 -5.61 22.06
C ARG A 14 -5.53 -5.01 21.59
N PHE A 15 -5.36 -4.83 20.28
CA PHE A 15 -4.13 -4.28 19.71
C PHE A 15 -4.23 -2.76 19.59
N PRO A 16 -3.53 -1.97 20.45
CA PRO A 16 -3.66 -0.50 20.47
C PRO A 16 -3.14 0.17 19.19
N HIS A 17 -2.29 -0.53 18.43
CA HIS A 17 -1.72 -0.08 17.15
C HIS A 17 -2.51 -0.60 15.92
N LEU A 18 -3.65 -1.25 16.12
CA LEU A 18 -4.60 -1.59 15.05
C LEU A 18 -5.81 -0.65 15.12
N ILE A 19 -5.78 0.39 14.32
CA ILE A 19 -6.82 1.42 14.28
C ILE A 19 -7.95 0.98 13.35
N GLN A 20 -9.19 1.04 13.84
CA GLN A 20 -10.40 0.62 13.14
C GLN A 20 -11.48 1.72 13.24
N PRO A 21 -11.40 2.80 12.43
CA PRO A 21 -12.35 3.90 12.50
C PRO A 21 -13.78 3.46 12.17
N HIS A 22 -14.77 4.07 12.80
CA HIS A 22 -16.17 3.91 12.44
C HIS A 22 -16.46 4.50 11.06
N LEU A 23 -17.41 3.92 10.33
CA LEU A 23 -17.78 4.39 8.99
C LEU A 23 -18.23 5.85 9.01
N GLU A 24 -18.96 6.28 10.04
CA GLU A 24 -19.40 7.65 10.21
C GLU A 24 -18.24 8.64 10.27
N SER A 25 -17.18 8.32 11.05
CA SER A 25 -15.97 9.16 11.12
C SER A 25 -15.24 9.25 9.78
N LEU A 26 -15.24 8.16 9.01
CA LEU A 26 -14.65 8.14 7.67
C LEU A 26 -15.44 9.00 6.68
N LEU A 27 -16.78 8.93 6.71
CA LEU A 27 -17.67 9.71 5.83
C LEU A 27 -17.61 11.20 6.16
N ASN A 28 -17.51 11.54 7.45
CA ASN A 28 -17.43 12.93 7.94
C ASN A 28 -16.01 13.50 7.90
N ASN A 29 -15.02 12.72 7.40
CA ASN A 29 -13.61 13.12 7.37
C ASN A 29 -13.07 13.56 8.76
N ASN A 30 -13.54 12.90 9.82
CA ASN A 30 -13.26 13.20 11.22
C ASN A 30 -12.75 11.97 11.97
N VAL A 31 -11.61 11.46 11.53
CA VAL A 31 -10.89 10.36 12.21
C VAL A 31 -9.90 10.99 13.18
N GLU A 32 -10.02 10.70 14.47
CA GLU A 32 -9.28 11.34 15.57
C GLU A 32 -7.76 11.36 15.39
N ILE A 33 -7.19 10.26 14.87
CA ILE A 33 -5.73 10.14 14.68
C ILE A 33 -5.18 10.94 13.49
N LYS A 34 -6.05 11.48 12.63
CA LYS A 34 -5.67 12.25 11.45
C LYS A 34 -4.75 13.43 11.83
N GLY A 35 -3.59 13.52 11.17
CA GLY A 35 -2.58 14.54 11.45
C GLY A 35 -1.75 14.29 12.71
N ASN A 36 -1.98 13.18 13.41
CA ASN A 36 -1.35 12.89 14.70
C ASN A 36 -0.72 11.49 14.80
N TRP A 37 -0.57 10.77 13.70
CA TRP A 37 0.01 9.43 13.71
C TRP A 37 1.38 9.36 14.40
N CYS A 38 2.30 10.24 14.01
CA CYS A 38 3.65 10.26 14.58
C CYS A 38 3.64 10.67 16.05
N LYS A 39 2.87 11.70 16.43
CA LYS A 39 2.84 12.22 17.80
C LYS A 39 2.06 11.31 18.75
N SER A 40 0.84 10.90 18.37
CA SER A 40 -0.08 10.21 19.30
C SER A 40 0.13 8.70 19.36
N LEU A 41 0.59 8.06 18.27
CA LEU A 41 0.75 6.61 18.22
C LEU A 41 2.22 6.18 18.30
N PHE A 42 3.07 6.81 17.49
CA PHE A 42 4.49 6.42 17.41
C PHE A 42 5.39 7.19 18.40
N ASN A 43 4.93 8.32 18.93
CA ASN A 43 5.68 9.18 19.86
C ASN A 43 7.06 9.62 19.33
N ASN A 44 7.13 9.94 18.04
CA ASN A 44 8.33 10.41 17.36
C ASN A 44 7.95 11.22 16.11
N ASP A 45 8.95 11.80 15.42
CA ASP A 45 8.79 12.58 14.19
C ASP A 45 9.41 11.87 12.96
N ASN A 46 9.55 10.55 13.02
CA ASN A 46 10.11 9.76 11.92
C ASN A 46 9.22 9.80 10.67
N PRO A 47 9.81 9.63 9.47
CA PRO A 47 9.05 9.52 8.23
C PRO A 47 7.94 8.46 8.31
N LEU A 48 6.77 8.76 7.76
CA LEU A 48 5.59 7.90 7.77
C LEU A 48 5.40 7.22 6.41
N ILE A 49 5.41 5.89 6.42
CA ILE A 49 5.32 5.05 5.23
C ILE A 49 4.06 4.18 5.31
N LEU A 50 3.30 4.10 4.20
CA LEU A 50 2.11 3.26 4.10
C LEU A 50 2.36 2.05 3.21
N GLU A 51 1.85 0.87 3.59
CA GLU A 51 1.63 -0.26 2.68
C GLU A 51 0.15 -0.39 2.39
N LEU A 52 -0.25 -0.21 1.13
CA LEU A 52 -1.64 -0.23 0.69
C LEU A 52 -2.04 -1.63 0.23
N GLY A 53 -3.07 -2.19 0.87
CA GLY A 53 -3.49 -3.57 0.62
C GLY A 53 -2.57 -4.59 1.28
N CYS A 54 -2.02 -4.30 2.46
CA CYS A 54 -0.98 -5.06 3.15
C CYS A 54 -1.34 -6.52 3.52
N GLY A 55 -2.59 -6.91 3.39
CA GLY A 55 -3.03 -8.28 3.66
C GLY A 55 -2.73 -8.75 5.08
N LYS A 56 -1.73 -9.63 5.23
CA LYS A 56 -1.27 -10.14 6.54
C LYS A 56 -0.23 -9.24 7.20
N GLY A 57 0.20 -8.15 6.55
CA GLY A 57 1.17 -7.20 7.06
C GLY A 57 2.62 -7.70 7.07
N GLU A 58 2.93 -8.77 6.32
CA GLU A 58 4.28 -9.36 6.29
C GLU A 58 5.32 -8.37 5.77
N TYR A 59 4.98 -7.60 4.74
CA TYR A 59 5.88 -6.61 4.18
C TYR A 59 5.99 -5.38 5.08
N THR A 60 4.85 -4.92 5.65
CA THR A 60 4.82 -3.81 6.63
C THR A 60 5.73 -4.10 7.83
N VAL A 61 5.61 -5.29 8.42
CA VAL A 61 6.44 -5.71 9.57
C VAL A 61 7.91 -5.80 9.16
N GLY A 62 8.20 -6.45 8.03
CA GLY A 62 9.58 -6.56 7.54
C GLY A 62 10.24 -5.22 7.24
N LEU A 63 9.50 -4.26 6.67
CA LEU A 63 9.99 -2.88 6.50
C LEU A 63 10.30 -2.22 7.84
N ALA A 64 9.43 -2.39 8.84
CA ALA A 64 9.61 -1.81 10.16
C ALA A 64 10.82 -2.41 10.90
N GLU A 65 11.10 -3.69 10.71
CA GLU A 65 12.31 -4.36 11.22
C GLU A 65 13.58 -3.82 10.55
N MET A 66 13.55 -3.62 9.23
CA MET A 66 14.72 -3.14 8.47
C MET A 66 15.02 -1.65 8.68
N TYR A 67 13.99 -0.84 8.96
CA TYR A 67 14.13 0.62 9.03
C TYR A 67 13.58 1.17 10.36
N PRO A 68 14.30 0.98 11.48
CA PRO A 68 13.82 1.38 12.82
C PRO A 68 13.60 2.89 12.99
N CYS A 69 14.22 3.72 12.13
CA CYS A 69 14.05 5.18 12.12
C CYS A 69 12.91 5.66 11.19
N LYS A 70 12.00 4.77 10.76
CA LYS A 70 10.80 5.09 9.99
C LYS A 70 9.58 4.45 10.64
N ASN A 71 8.42 5.05 10.48
CA ASN A 71 7.12 4.54 10.94
C ASN A 71 6.37 3.90 9.78
N PHE A 72 5.74 2.75 10.01
CA PHE A 72 5.04 1.99 8.98
C PHE A 72 3.60 1.71 9.37
N ILE A 73 2.67 1.93 8.42
CA ILE A 73 1.25 1.62 8.60
C ILE A 73 0.80 0.70 7.47
N GLY A 74 0.39 -0.51 7.82
CA GLY A 74 -0.26 -1.44 6.90
C GLY A 74 -1.76 -1.16 6.81
N VAL A 75 -2.26 -0.88 5.59
CA VAL A 75 -3.67 -0.56 5.33
C VAL A 75 -4.35 -1.70 4.59
N ASP A 76 -5.43 -2.25 5.14
CA ASP A 76 -6.29 -3.26 4.47
C ASP A 76 -7.71 -3.22 5.05
N ILE A 77 -8.71 -3.65 4.27
CA ILE A 77 -10.09 -3.79 4.75
C ILE A 77 -10.32 -5.10 5.52
N LYS A 78 -9.49 -6.12 5.26
CA LYS A 78 -9.72 -7.47 5.77
C LYS A 78 -9.12 -7.65 7.18
N GLY A 79 -9.84 -7.25 8.22
CA GLY A 79 -9.40 -7.32 9.61
C GLY A 79 -8.87 -8.69 10.06
N ALA A 80 -9.43 -9.81 9.55
CA ALA A 80 -8.93 -11.15 9.83
C ALA A 80 -7.53 -11.46 9.22
N ARG A 81 -7.11 -10.69 8.21
CA ARG A 81 -5.74 -10.74 7.65
C ARG A 81 -4.81 -9.84 8.45
N LEU A 82 -5.20 -8.58 8.68
CA LEU A 82 -4.46 -7.61 9.50
C LEU A 82 -4.08 -8.16 10.87
N TRP A 83 -4.95 -9.00 11.46
CA TRP A 83 -4.71 -9.69 12.73
C TRP A 83 -3.31 -10.33 12.80
N ARG A 84 -2.80 -10.90 11.70
CA ARG A 84 -1.51 -11.61 11.72
C ARG A 84 -0.35 -10.64 11.98
N GLY A 85 -0.28 -9.56 11.21
CA GLY A 85 0.76 -8.53 11.36
C GLY A 85 0.63 -7.81 12.71
N ALA A 86 -0.58 -7.42 13.09
CA ALA A 86 -0.83 -6.77 14.37
C ALA A 86 -0.44 -7.64 15.57
N LYS A 87 -0.72 -8.95 15.50
CA LYS A 87 -0.33 -9.89 16.56
C LYS A 87 1.19 -10.03 16.66
N VAL A 88 1.86 -10.24 15.53
CA VAL A 88 3.33 -10.39 15.51
C VAL A 88 3.99 -9.13 16.09
N SER A 89 3.64 -7.95 15.60
CA SER A 89 4.24 -6.70 16.06
C SER A 89 3.93 -6.38 17.53
N TYR A 90 2.75 -6.78 18.02
CA TYR A 90 2.39 -6.66 19.43
C TYR A 90 3.24 -7.58 20.31
N GLU A 91 3.34 -8.86 19.95
CA GLU A 91 4.09 -9.88 20.72
C GLU A 91 5.61 -9.60 20.71
N THR A 92 6.15 -9.01 19.64
CA THR A 92 7.56 -8.62 19.53
C THR A 92 7.86 -7.22 20.07
N GLY A 93 6.84 -6.48 20.51
CA GLY A 93 7.00 -5.17 21.12
C GLY A 93 7.46 -4.06 20.17
N MET A 94 7.20 -4.21 18.85
CA MET A 94 7.56 -3.20 17.85
C MET A 94 6.85 -1.87 18.13
N LYS A 95 7.56 -0.75 17.99
CA LYS A 95 7.06 0.60 18.27
C LYS A 95 6.85 1.46 17.04
N ASN A 96 7.36 1.03 15.90
CA ASN A 96 7.35 1.77 14.63
C ASN A 96 6.44 1.12 13.57
N VAL A 97 5.49 0.29 13.98
CA VAL A 97 4.50 -0.33 13.07
C VAL A 97 3.10 -0.21 13.63
N ALA A 98 2.15 0.06 12.74
CA ALA A 98 0.72 0.11 13.04
C ALA A 98 -0.09 -0.48 11.88
N PHE A 99 -1.39 -0.69 12.12
CA PHE A 99 -2.32 -1.17 11.11
C PHE A 99 -3.58 -0.33 11.11
N LEU A 100 -4.11 -0.08 9.89
CA LEU A 100 -5.31 0.69 9.68
C LEU A 100 -6.33 -0.14 8.89
N ARG A 101 -7.48 -0.41 9.50
CA ARG A 101 -8.55 -1.20 8.87
C ARG A 101 -9.57 -0.29 8.22
N ILE A 102 -9.39 0.00 6.94
CA ILE A 102 -10.33 0.78 6.12
C ILE A 102 -10.38 0.25 4.68
N ARG A 103 -11.37 0.72 3.90
CA ARG A 103 -11.25 0.72 2.45
C ARG A 103 -10.30 1.85 2.06
N ILE A 104 -9.34 1.56 1.18
CA ILE A 104 -8.34 2.55 0.73
C ILE A 104 -9.00 3.78 0.06
N ASP A 105 -10.24 3.63 -0.41
CA ASP A 105 -11.05 4.76 -0.90
C ASP A 105 -11.17 5.91 0.11
N PHE A 106 -11.14 5.62 1.41
CA PHE A 106 -11.24 6.58 2.52
C PHE A 106 -9.90 7.03 3.09
N ILE A 107 -8.80 6.76 2.40
CA ILE A 107 -7.45 7.05 2.92
C ILE A 107 -7.28 8.53 3.33
N TYR A 108 -7.89 9.45 2.58
CA TYR A 108 -7.86 10.89 2.85
C TYR A 108 -8.54 11.30 4.17
N ALA A 109 -9.45 10.45 4.68
CA ALA A 109 -10.12 10.70 5.96
C ALA A 109 -9.23 10.37 7.17
N CYS A 110 -8.15 9.61 6.96
CA CYS A 110 -7.29 9.09 8.02
C CYS A 110 -5.94 9.81 8.10
N PHE A 111 -5.56 10.56 7.09
CA PHE A 111 -4.28 11.28 7.04
C PHE A 111 -4.50 12.75 6.67
N GLU A 112 -3.71 13.62 7.28
CA GLU A 112 -3.71 15.05 6.98
C GLU A 112 -2.87 15.32 5.72
N ASN A 113 -3.00 16.54 5.20
CA ASN A 113 -2.22 16.97 4.04
C ASN A 113 -0.71 16.89 4.35
N ASN A 114 0.07 16.30 3.43
CA ASN A 114 1.52 16.16 3.57
C ASN A 114 1.98 15.34 4.79
N GLU A 115 1.17 14.42 5.29
CA GLU A 115 1.53 13.60 6.45
C GLU A 115 2.36 12.37 6.07
N VAL A 116 2.23 11.86 4.84
CA VAL A 116 2.84 10.62 4.38
C VAL A 116 4.06 10.88 3.50
N ASP A 117 5.16 10.16 3.74
CA ASP A 117 6.40 10.29 2.97
C ASP A 117 6.47 9.32 1.78
N GLU A 118 6.08 8.05 1.98
CA GLU A 118 6.19 6.99 0.98
C GLU A 118 4.96 6.08 1.01
N MET A 119 4.61 5.49 -0.14
CA MET A 119 3.53 4.49 -0.26
C MET A 119 4.01 3.27 -1.02
N TRP A 120 3.67 2.08 -0.51
CA TRP A 120 3.95 0.78 -1.12
C TRP A 120 2.66 0.11 -1.57
N CYS A 121 2.64 -0.35 -2.82
CA CYS A 121 1.62 -1.25 -3.36
C CYS A 121 2.30 -2.59 -3.65
N THR A 122 2.15 -3.57 -2.74
CA THR A 122 2.79 -4.88 -2.85
C THR A 122 1.76 -5.94 -3.19
N PHE A 123 1.90 -6.58 -4.36
CA PHE A 123 1.01 -7.65 -4.85
C PHE A 123 -0.48 -7.31 -4.76
N SER A 124 -0.83 -6.06 -5.05
CA SER A 124 -2.20 -5.59 -5.09
C SER A 124 -2.99 -6.22 -6.24
N ASP A 125 -4.33 -6.26 -6.09
CA ASP A 125 -5.22 -6.84 -7.11
C ASP A 125 -5.10 -6.07 -8.44
N PRO A 126 -4.77 -6.73 -9.56
CA PRO A 126 -4.67 -6.12 -10.87
C PRO A 126 -6.02 -5.75 -11.49
N HIS A 127 -7.13 -6.15 -10.90
CA HIS A 127 -8.49 -5.85 -11.36
C HIS A 127 -8.72 -6.09 -12.86
N ARG A 128 -8.32 -7.27 -13.34
CA ARG A 128 -8.44 -7.67 -14.74
C ARG A 128 -9.89 -7.91 -15.21
N GLY A 129 -10.09 -8.05 -16.50
CA GLY A 129 -11.28 -8.62 -17.15
C GLY A 129 -12.42 -7.65 -17.43
N ARG A 130 -12.47 -6.47 -16.81
CA ARG A 130 -13.53 -5.47 -17.08
C ARG A 130 -12.96 -4.05 -17.08
N ARG A 131 -13.24 -3.29 -18.14
CA ARG A 131 -12.80 -1.90 -18.31
C ARG A 131 -13.12 -1.02 -17.09
N LYS A 132 -14.32 -1.13 -16.52
CA LYS A 132 -14.73 -0.39 -15.32
C LYS A 132 -13.92 -0.70 -14.05
N ASN A 133 -13.17 -1.80 -14.04
CA ASN A 133 -12.37 -2.18 -12.87
C ASN A 133 -10.97 -1.54 -12.86
N VAL A 134 -10.52 -0.99 -13.97
CA VAL A 134 -9.17 -0.40 -14.09
C VAL A 134 -8.97 0.72 -13.08
N THR A 135 -9.98 1.57 -12.87
CA THR A 135 -9.94 2.66 -11.89
C THR A 135 -9.88 2.19 -10.43
N LYS A 136 -10.05 0.88 -10.17
CA LYS A 136 -9.89 0.27 -8.83
C LYS A 136 -8.45 -0.13 -8.52
N ARG A 137 -7.56 -0.12 -9.50
CA ARG A 137 -6.13 -0.36 -9.32
C ARG A 137 -5.53 0.69 -8.39
N LEU A 138 -4.72 0.30 -7.43
CA LEU A 138 -4.12 1.22 -6.46
C LEU A 138 -3.15 2.23 -7.10
N THR A 139 -2.70 1.98 -8.33
CA THR A 139 -1.87 2.91 -9.12
C THR A 139 -2.67 3.66 -10.20
N SER A 140 -4.01 3.58 -10.20
CA SER A 140 -4.85 4.34 -11.14
C SER A 140 -4.82 5.85 -10.83
N SER A 141 -5.11 6.66 -11.86
CA SER A 141 -5.23 8.11 -11.69
C SER A 141 -6.25 8.48 -10.59
N THR A 142 -7.31 7.68 -10.44
CA THR A 142 -8.32 7.83 -9.39
C THR A 142 -7.73 7.70 -7.99
N PHE A 143 -6.88 6.70 -7.77
CA PHE A 143 -6.22 6.52 -6.48
C PHE A 143 -5.06 7.49 -6.28
N LEU A 144 -4.26 7.75 -7.31
CA LEU A 144 -3.18 8.74 -7.24
C LEU A 144 -3.69 10.12 -6.84
N LYS A 145 -4.88 10.56 -7.32
CA LYS A 145 -5.53 11.80 -6.87
C LYS A 145 -5.83 11.82 -5.38
N ARG A 146 -6.23 10.69 -4.80
CA ARG A 146 -6.46 10.57 -3.35
C ARG A 146 -5.15 10.66 -2.57
N TYR A 147 -4.08 10.10 -3.12
CA TYR A 147 -2.76 10.12 -2.47
C TYR A 147 -2.10 11.50 -2.52
N GLN A 148 -2.34 12.29 -3.59
CA GLN A 148 -1.76 13.63 -3.74
C GLN A 148 -2.01 14.55 -2.55
N SER A 149 -3.16 14.47 -1.91
CA SER A 149 -3.46 15.33 -0.77
C SER A 149 -2.67 14.96 0.49
N ILE A 150 -2.52 13.67 0.75
CA ILE A 150 -1.91 13.17 1.99
C ILE A 150 -0.41 12.92 1.87
N LEU A 151 0.08 12.70 0.64
CA LEU A 151 1.50 12.48 0.38
C LEU A 151 2.24 13.82 0.37
N LYS A 152 3.44 13.86 0.93
CA LYS A 152 4.32 15.02 0.80
C LYS A 152 4.61 15.33 -0.67
N ASN A 153 4.92 16.57 -1.00
CA ASN A 153 5.26 16.93 -2.38
C ASN A 153 6.45 16.10 -2.87
N ASN A 154 6.31 15.50 -4.05
CA ASN A 154 7.25 14.51 -4.58
C ASN A 154 7.43 13.26 -3.70
N GLY A 155 6.46 12.95 -2.86
CA GLY A 155 6.46 11.70 -2.10
C GLY A 155 6.51 10.48 -3.02
N ILE A 156 7.09 9.41 -2.52
CA ILE A 156 7.47 8.24 -3.32
C ILE A 156 6.34 7.21 -3.33
N ILE A 157 6.08 6.65 -4.50
CA ILE A 157 5.18 5.50 -4.67
C ILE A 157 5.97 4.33 -5.23
N HIS A 158 5.80 3.17 -4.61
CA HIS A 158 6.39 1.91 -5.00
C HIS A 158 5.30 0.95 -5.47
N LEU A 159 5.55 0.26 -6.57
CA LEU A 159 4.78 -0.90 -7.00
C LEU A 159 5.70 -2.12 -7.06
N LYS A 160 5.33 -3.20 -6.35
CA LYS A 160 5.95 -4.52 -6.47
C LYS A 160 4.88 -5.53 -6.86
N THR A 161 5.01 -6.18 -8.01
CA THR A 161 3.96 -7.05 -8.56
C THR A 161 4.50 -8.18 -9.42
N ASP A 162 3.82 -9.34 -9.39
CA ASP A 162 4.00 -10.44 -10.33
C ASP A 162 3.18 -10.25 -11.61
N ASP A 163 2.24 -9.31 -11.61
CA ASP A 163 1.28 -9.13 -12.67
C ASP A 163 1.79 -8.20 -13.80
N PRO A 164 2.02 -8.72 -15.02
CA PRO A 164 2.54 -7.92 -16.13
C PRO A 164 1.54 -6.85 -16.63
N VAL A 165 0.23 -7.09 -16.45
CA VAL A 165 -0.80 -6.12 -16.86
C VAL A 165 -0.80 -4.92 -15.94
N LEU A 166 -0.78 -5.14 -14.61
CA LEU A 166 -0.71 -4.06 -13.64
C LEU A 166 0.59 -3.26 -13.77
N TYR A 167 1.72 -3.93 -14.00
CA TYR A 167 3.00 -3.29 -14.23
C TYR A 167 2.97 -2.38 -15.46
N GLY A 168 2.58 -2.91 -16.64
CA GLY A 168 2.51 -2.14 -17.87
C GLY A 168 1.48 -1.00 -17.80
N TYR A 169 0.32 -1.22 -17.19
CA TYR A 169 -0.66 -0.18 -16.93
C TYR A 169 -0.08 0.96 -16.06
N THR A 170 0.67 0.62 -15.02
CA THR A 170 1.28 1.64 -14.14
C THR A 170 2.33 2.46 -14.89
N LEU A 171 3.12 1.84 -15.77
CA LEU A 171 4.03 2.56 -16.68
C LEU A 171 3.27 3.54 -17.60
N ASP A 172 2.12 3.13 -18.13
CA ASP A 172 1.29 4.04 -18.94
C ASP A 172 0.77 5.21 -18.12
N VAL A 173 0.31 4.98 -16.88
CA VAL A 173 -0.13 6.05 -15.96
C VAL A 173 1.03 7.02 -15.70
N ILE A 174 2.22 6.52 -15.41
CA ILE A 174 3.43 7.33 -15.18
C ILE A 174 3.76 8.16 -16.41
N LYS A 175 3.85 7.55 -17.58
CA LYS A 175 4.18 8.20 -18.86
C LYS A 175 3.13 9.24 -19.26
N HIS A 176 1.84 8.87 -19.20
CA HIS A 176 0.73 9.74 -19.59
C HIS A 176 0.67 11.01 -18.73
N ASN A 177 0.90 10.88 -17.44
CA ASN A 177 0.87 11.99 -16.48
C ASN A 177 2.24 12.66 -16.28
N LYS A 178 3.28 12.25 -17.05
CA LYS A 178 4.66 12.76 -16.95
C LYS A 178 5.21 12.73 -15.51
N LEU A 179 4.89 11.67 -14.76
CA LEU A 179 5.39 11.49 -13.41
C LEU A 179 6.88 11.11 -13.47
N PRO A 180 7.73 11.63 -12.56
CA PRO A 180 9.14 11.26 -12.52
C PRO A 180 9.31 9.79 -12.14
N LEU A 181 9.73 8.96 -13.08
CA LEU A 181 10.07 7.56 -12.88
C LEU A 181 11.50 7.46 -12.36
N LEU A 182 11.68 6.90 -11.17
CA LEU A 182 12.98 6.76 -10.52
C LEU A 182 13.62 5.39 -10.81
N HIS A 183 12.82 4.34 -10.79
CA HIS A 183 13.26 2.98 -11.10
C HIS A 183 12.20 2.22 -11.88
N ASP A 184 12.67 1.50 -12.91
CA ASP A 184 11.90 0.55 -13.70
C ASP A 184 12.69 -0.76 -13.76
N ILE A 185 12.26 -1.75 -12.98
CA ILE A 185 12.95 -3.03 -12.85
C ILE A 185 12.00 -4.15 -13.27
N PRO A 186 12.13 -4.65 -14.52
CA PRO A 186 11.22 -5.65 -15.07
C PRO A 186 11.34 -7.03 -14.43
N ASN A 187 12.46 -7.31 -13.74
CA ASN A 187 12.64 -8.50 -12.91
C ASN A 187 13.61 -8.20 -11.76
N ILE A 188 13.09 -8.20 -10.53
CA ILE A 188 13.90 -7.87 -9.35
C ILE A 188 14.95 -8.94 -8.99
N TYR A 189 14.87 -10.11 -9.60
CA TYR A 189 15.83 -11.22 -9.39
C TYR A 189 16.91 -11.30 -10.46
N ASP A 190 16.84 -10.42 -11.49
CA ASP A 190 17.88 -10.27 -12.51
C ASP A 190 18.82 -9.14 -12.09
N GLY A 191 19.89 -9.47 -11.36
CA GLY A 191 20.89 -8.52 -10.87
C GLY A 191 20.79 -8.22 -9.38
N ASN A 192 21.58 -7.24 -8.92
CA ASN A 192 21.62 -6.82 -7.52
C ASN A 192 20.87 -5.49 -7.35
N HIS A 193 19.70 -5.54 -6.77
CA HIS A 193 18.83 -4.37 -6.50
C HIS A 193 18.63 -4.10 -5.00
N GLY A 194 19.45 -4.67 -4.14
CA GLY A 194 19.28 -4.62 -2.67
C GLY A 194 19.30 -3.22 -2.07
N GLU A 195 19.94 -2.25 -2.72
CA GLU A 195 19.91 -0.84 -2.30
C GLU A 195 18.57 -0.15 -2.58
N VAL A 196 17.79 -0.67 -3.54
CA VAL A 196 16.54 -0.08 -4.01
C VAL A 196 15.32 -0.84 -3.50
N ILE A 197 15.41 -2.16 -3.43
CA ILE A 197 14.30 -3.05 -3.08
C ILE A 197 14.65 -3.81 -1.81
N PRO A 198 13.89 -3.63 -0.73
CA PRO A 198 14.07 -4.39 0.50
C PRO A 198 13.99 -5.90 0.27
N ALA A 199 14.92 -6.66 0.86
CA ALA A 199 15.00 -8.12 0.73
C ALA A 199 13.91 -8.86 1.55
N ILE A 200 12.68 -8.33 1.53
CA ILE A 200 11.53 -8.89 2.24
C ILE A 200 10.74 -9.75 1.26
N LYS A 201 10.61 -11.04 1.58
CA LYS A 201 9.80 -11.99 0.81
C LYS A 201 8.52 -12.31 1.55
N THR A 202 7.39 -11.87 1.01
CA THR A 202 6.07 -12.24 1.54
C THR A 202 5.73 -13.69 1.21
N HIS A 203 4.74 -14.26 1.91
CA HIS A 203 4.19 -15.58 1.57
C HIS A 203 3.74 -15.66 0.10
N TYR A 204 3.12 -14.60 -0.42
CA TYR A 204 2.71 -14.55 -1.82
C TYR A 204 3.90 -14.54 -2.77
N GLU A 205 4.94 -13.78 -2.45
CA GLU A 205 6.15 -13.71 -3.28
C GLU A 205 6.85 -15.08 -3.37
N ASN A 206 7.01 -15.78 -2.25
CA ASN A 206 7.56 -17.12 -2.24
C ASN A 206 6.75 -18.06 -3.14
N LYS A 207 5.41 -18.02 -3.03
CA LYS A 207 4.53 -18.81 -3.88
C LYS A 207 4.70 -18.47 -5.37
N TRP A 208 4.79 -17.17 -5.71
CA TRP A 208 4.97 -16.75 -7.11
C TRP A 208 6.33 -17.16 -7.67
N LEU A 209 7.38 -17.17 -6.84
CA LEU A 209 8.69 -17.67 -7.22
C LEU A 209 8.68 -19.18 -7.46
N GLU A 210 7.99 -19.97 -6.65
CA GLU A 210 7.75 -21.39 -6.88
C GLU A 210 7.02 -21.64 -8.21
N GLU A 211 6.07 -20.78 -8.57
CA GLU A 211 5.36 -20.79 -9.86
C GLU A 211 6.21 -20.19 -11.01
N LYS A 212 7.48 -19.81 -10.77
CA LYS A 212 8.39 -19.18 -11.75
C LYS A 212 7.85 -17.89 -12.34
N ARG A 213 7.07 -17.13 -11.59
CA ARG A 213 6.60 -15.81 -12.00
C ARG A 213 7.70 -14.76 -11.84
N THR A 214 7.76 -13.85 -12.77
CA THR A 214 8.64 -12.68 -12.71
C THR A 214 8.06 -11.63 -11.77
N ILE A 215 8.83 -11.16 -10.80
CA ILE A 215 8.45 -10.08 -9.92
C ILE A 215 9.04 -8.77 -10.45
N ARG A 216 8.18 -7.77 -10.62
CA ARG A 216 8.49 -6.47 -11.22
C ARG A 216 8.38 -5.36 -10.19
N TYR A 217 9.13 -4.30 -10.41
CA TYR A 217 9.14 -3.17 -9.50
C TYR A 217 9.21 -1.84 -10.25
N LEU A 218 8.42 -0.88 -9.76
CA LEU A 218 8.45 0.51 -10.17
C LEU A 218 8.60 1.41 -8.94
N ARG A 219 9.36 2.48 -9.08
CA ARG A 219 9.46 3.56 -8.10
C ARG A 219 9.34 4.89 -8.82
N PHE A 220 8.40 5.71 -8.40
CA PHE A 220 8.14 7.01 -9.00
C PHE A 220 7.71 8.02 -7.94
N THR A 221 7.78 9.31 -8.27
CA THR A 221 7.28 10.37 -7.39
C THR A 221 5.94 10.91 -7.86
N LEU A 222 5.17 11.44 -6.91
CA LEU A 222 3.87 12.05 -7.17
C LEU A 222 3.89 13.54 -6.80
N PRO A 223 4.16 14.45 -7.77
CA PRO A 223 4.11 15.88 -7.53
C PRO A 223 2.67 16.33 -7.26
N GLN A 224 2.47 17.18 -6.25
CA GLN A 224 1.13 17.64 -5.83
C GLN A 224 0.39 18.43 -6.90
N ASN A 225 1.10 19.17 -7.74
CA ASN A 225 0.50 20.05 -8.77
C ASN A 225 0.23 19.33 -10.09
N THR A 226 0.46 18.01 -10.18
CA THR A 226 0.20 17.25 -11.42
C THR A 226 -1.29 17.06 -11.63
N LYS A 227 -1.80 17.50 -12.77
CA LYS A 227 -3.19 17.22 -13.19
C LYS A 227 -3.27 15.78 -13.71
N LEU A 228 -3.70 14.87 -12.85
CA LEU A 228 -3.77 13.45 -13.16
C LEU A 228 -4.99 13.08 -14.01
N SER A 229 -4.79 12.23 -15.01
CA SER A 229 -5.83 11.64 -15.85
C SER A 229 -5.52 10.19 -16.16
N GLU A 230 -6.55 9.43 -16.55
CA GLU A 230 -6.39 8.03 -16.92
C GLU A 230 -5.77 7.93 -18.32
N PRO A 231 -4.76 7.08 -18.53
CA PRO A 231 -4.20 6.84 -19.86
C PRO A 231 -5.21 6.11 -20.77
N PRO A 232 -5.06 6.21 -22.10
CA PRO A 232 -5.70 5.27 -23.02
C PRO A 232 -5.33 3.83 -22.65
N LEU A 233 -6.31 2.93 -22.66
CA LEU A 233 -6.08 1.53 -22.29
C LEU A 233 -5.58 0.74 -23.49
N ASP A 234 -4.53 -0.05 -23.28
CA ASP A 234 -4.05 -1.05 -24.23
C ASP A 234 -4.95 -2.30 -24.15
N GLU A 235 -5.93 -2.40 -25.04
CA GLU A 235 -6.93 -3.47 -25.04
C GLU A 235 -6.32 -4.87 -25.23
N ASN A 236 -5.20 -4.95 -25.99
CA ASN A 236 -4.49 -6.22 -26.20
C ASN A 236 -3.86 -6.72 -24.92
N ARG A 237 -3.25 -5.82 -24.13
CA ARG A 237 -2.66 -6.16 -22.83
C ARG A 237 -3.73 -6.47 -21.79
N GLU A 238 -4.82 -5.71 -21.78
CA GLU A 238 -5.86 -5.80 -20.75
C GLU A 238 -6.71 -7.07 -20.85
N GLY A 239 -6.93 -7.61 -22.05
CA GLY A 239 -7.72 -8.81 -22.28
C GLY A 239 -9.14 -8.68 -21.72
N PHE A 240 -9.83 -7.57 -22.04
CA PHE A 240 -11.19 -7.35 -21.56
C PHE A 240 -12.14 -8.42 -22.05
N ILE A 241 -12.96 -8.93 -21.13
CA ILE A 241 -14.10 -9.79 -21.45
C ILE A 241 -15.27 -8.87 -21.81
N SER A 242 -15.80 -9.06 -23.01
CA SER A 242 -16.99 -8.37 -23.54
C SER A 242 -18.25 -8.64 -22.69
#